data_725259742786a13543a2ffa205a5d43a
#
_entry.id   725259742786a13543a2ffa205a5d43a
#
_cell.length_a   1.000
_cell.length_b   1.000
_cell.length_c   1.000
_cell.angle_alpha   90.00
_cell.angle_beta   90.00
_cell.angle_gamma   90.00
#
_symmetry.space_group_name_H-M   'P 1'
#
loop_
_entity.id
_entity.type
_entity.pdbx_description
1 polymer ?
#
loop_
_entity_poly.entity_id
_entity_poly.type
_entity_poly.pdbx_seq_one_letter_code
_entity_poly.pdbx_strand_id
1 'polypeptide(L)'
;MKHIICTPELILLALLVTACAAAATPATKAAEALLPSPIALPPSTMSPTPVTPPGRVRPATVAGSWYPGDPRELAATIDELLAAVEPVDGAPLGLIVPHAGYAYSGPVAAVGFRQLQGAPVDVAIVVAPDHQPPLSDPVSVWAEGGFETPLGVVPVDVELAQALIEADPRITFDPAAHAGEHAIEIELPFLQRACPTCRVVPVLMGNDDEVTVEMLADALLKVLPGHRAVVIASSDLSHYPSYDNARAVDGATLAAVETGVPARVRETIAALMGAGVPNLATCACGEGPILVAMRVAQGLGADTVSVLYYASSGDSPQGDQSQVVGYGAVMLWRYEPPDLTESRREELLTLARTAIAEYLETEQIPDYETHDVVLSRRAGAFVTLEENGELRGCIGHTRGDQPLYQVVQQMAVAAATEDPRFPPLKPEELDQVTLEISVLSPFRRVTDTGQIQVGTHGLMIFANGYQGLLLPQVPVEQGWDREEFLENLCLKAGLAPDCQARQPALYAFTAIVFGEVR
;
A
#
# COMPACT_ATOMS: atom_id res chain seq x y z
N MET A 1 37.68 -38.28 11.09
CA MET A 1 36.51 -38.25 12.00
C MET A 1 35.43 -37.47 11.29
N LYS A 2 34.27 -38.06 11.20
CA LYS A 2 33.26 -37.81 10.16
C LYS A 2 32.61 -36.41 10.24
N HIS A 3 32.67 -35.66 9.14
CA HIS A 3 31.84 -34.49 8.87
C HIS A 3 30.42 -34.96 8.52
N ILE A 4 29.40 -34.38 9.19
CA ILE A 4 28.02 -34.48 8.77
C ILE A 4 27.62 -33.10 8.25
N ILE A 5 27.40 -33.05 6.93
CA ILE A 5 26.84 -31.90 6.21
C ILE A 5 25.32 -32.08 6.26
N CYS A 6 24.61 -31.13 6.81
CA CYS A 6 23.14 -31.06 6.79
C CYS A 6 22.70 -30.01 5.76
N THR A 7 22.11 -30.47 4.68
CA THR A 7 21.47 -29.64 3.65
C THR A 7 20.05 -29.27 4.10
N PRO A 8 19.55 -28.08 3.86
CA PRO A 8 18.15 -27.74 4.09
C PRO A 8 17.29 -28.19 2.91
N GLU A 9 16.40 -29.13 3.14
CA GLU A 9 15.37 -29.54 2.19
C GLU A 9 14.24 -28.51 2.15
N LEU A 10 13.91 -28.06 0.93
CA LEU A 10 12.70 -27.32 0.59
C LEU A 10 11.48 -28.26 0.78
N ILE A 11 10.56 -27.88 1.62
CA ILE A 11 9.23 -28.52 1.67
C ILE A 11 8.33 -27.84 0.65
N LEU A 12 8.15 -28.52 -0.49
CA LEU A 12 7.20 -28.19 -1.54
C LEU A 12 5.85 -28.82 -1.16
N LEU A 13 4.86 -28.04 -0.78
CA LEU A 13 3.51 -28.54 -0.50
C LEU A 13 2.72 -28.64 -1.82
N ALA A 14 2.63 -29.86 -2.37
CA ALA A 14 1.83 -30.17 -3.54
C ALA A 14 0.36 -30.39 -3.13
N LEU A 15 -0.54 -29.53 -3.61
CA LEU A 15 -2.01 -29.73 -3.52
C LEU A 15 -2.41 -30.81 -4.54
N LEU A 16 -2.80 -31.97 -4.03
CA LEU A 16 -3.48 -33.03 -4.80
C LEU A 16 -4.96 -32.69 -4.93
N VAL A 17 -5.39 -32.33 -6.14
CA VAL A 17 -6.82 -32.27 -6.50
C VAL A 17 -7.26 -33.67 -6.90
N THR A 18 -8.06 -34.32 -6.04
CA THR A 18 -8.76 -35.57 -6.38
C THR A 18 -10.12 -35.24 -7.00
N ALA A 19 -10.24 -35.51 -8.30
CA ALA A 19 -11.54 -35.46 -8.99
C ALA A 19 -12.36 -36.70 -8.61
N CYS A 20 -13.53 -36.46 -7.99
CA CYS A 20 -14.53 -37.50 -7.76
C CYS A 20 -15.58 -37.44 -8.89
N ALA A 21 -15.60 -38.47 -9.73
CA ALA A 21 -16.64 -38.66 -10.71
C ALA A 21 -17.92 -39.18 -10.02
N ALA A 22 -19.00 -38.42 -10.08
CA ALA A 22 -20.31 -38.88 -9.61
C ALA A 22 -21.16 -39.37 -10.80
N ALA A 23 -21.68 -40.58 -10.63
CA ALA A 23 -22.55 -41.27 -11.56
C ALA A 23 -23.96 -40.64 -11.63
N ALA A 24 -24.50 -40.58 -12.84
CA ALA A 24 -25.84 -40.11 -13.11
C ALA A 24 -26.90 -41.15 -12.73
N THR A 25 -27.98 -40.74 -12.07
CA THR A 25 -29.26 -41.43 -11.94
C THR A 25 -30.42 -40.54 -12.35
N PRO A 26 -31.55 -41.07 -12.85
CA PRO A 26 -32.42 -40.35 -13.76
C PRO A 26 -33.54 -39.55 -13.09
N ALA A 27 -34.04 -38.59 -13.87
CA ALA A 27 -35.03 -37.60 -13.58
C ALA A 27 -36.36 -38.10 -13.06
N THR A 28 -36.88 -37.47 -12.00
CA THR A 28 -38.28 -37.39 -11.65
C THR A 28 -38.82 -35.97 -11.93
N LYS A 29 -39.90 -35.89 -12.69
CA LYS A 29 -40.66 -34.67 -12.99
C LYS A 29 -41.18 -34.04 -11.69
N ALA A 30 -40.90 -32.78 -11.46
CA ALA A 30 -41.59 -31.94 -10.49
C ALA A 30 -41.88 -30.55 -11.09
N ALA A 31 -43.11 -30.20 -10.96
CA ALA A 31 -43.88 -28.97 -11.15
C ALA A 31 -43.11 -27.67 -11.56
N GLU A 32 -43.62 -27.08 -12.66
CA GLU A 32 -43.38 -25.69 -13.06
C GLU A 32 -43.87 -24.72 -11.97
N ALA A 33 -42.96 -24.09 -11.28
CA ALA A 33 -43.24 -22.88 -10.51
C ALA A 33 -42.96 -21.67 -11.42
N LEU A 34 -43.98 -20.84 -11.61
CA LEU A 34 -43.95 -19.58 -12.35
C LEU A 34 -42.90 -18.65 -11.74
N LEU A 35 -41.80 -18.44 -12.46
CA LEU A 35 -40.82 -17.39 -12.15
C LEU A 35 -41.46 -16.03 -12.47
N PRO A 36 -41.30 -15.02 -11.61
CA PRO A 36 -41.72 -13.67 -11.94
C PRO A 36 -40.86 -13.12 -13.09
N SER A 37 -41.51 -12.41 -14.02
CA SER A 37 -40.87 -11.75 -15.16
C SER A 37 -39.72 -10.85 -14.71
N PRO A 38 -38.61 -10.80 -15.46
CA PRO A 38 -37.50 -9.90 -15.12
C PRO A 38 -37.99 -8.45 -15.19
N ILE A 39 -37.81 -7.72 -14.08
CA ILE A 39 -38.03 -6.28 -14.03
C ILE A 39 -37.02 -5.68 -15.01
N ALA A 40 -37.51 -5.00 -16.05
CA ALA A 40 -36.68 -4.26 -16.98
C ALA A 40 -35.92 -3.17 -16.20
N LEU A 41 -34.59 -3.27 -16.19
CA LEU A 41 -33.73 -2.21 -15.71
C LEU A 41 -34.02 -0.94 -16.54
N PRO A 42 -34.10 0.25 -15.93
CA PRO A 42 -34.24 1.48 -16.68
C PRO A 42 -33.07 1.61 -17.67
N PRO A 43 -33.31 2.22 -18.87
CA PRO A 43 -32.26 2.36 -19.87
C PRO A 43 -31.08 3.11 -19.23
N SER A 44 -29.89 2.52 -19.39
CA SER A 44 -28.62 3.12 -18.96
C SER A 44 -28.59 4.57 -19.37
N THR A 45 -28.49 5.47 -18.42
CA THR A 45 -28.35 6.90 -18.66
C THR A 45 -27.15 7.08 -19.59
N MET A 46 -27.36 7.66 -20.77
CA MET A 46 -26.33 8.01 -21.74
C MET A 46 -25.21 8.72 -20.96
N SER A 47 -23.99 8.16 -21.06
CA SER A 47 -22.80 8.86 -20.60
C SER A 47 -22.80 10.28 -21.20
N PRO A 48 -22.55 11.32 -20.43
CA PRO A 48 -22.48 12.66 -20.96
C PRO A 48 -21.45 12.69 -22.09
N THR A 49 -21.81 13.30 -23.22
CA THR A 49 -20.89 13.51 -24.34
C THR A 49 -19.63 14.17 -23.79
N PRO A 50 -18.43 13.65 -24.11
CA PRO A 50 -17.18 14.24 -23.62
C PRO A 50 -17.10 15.69 -24.08
N VAL A 51 -17.19 16.62 -23.15
CA VAL A 51 -16.99 18.05 -23.45
C VAL A 51 -15.48 18.27 -23.51
N THR A 52 -14.95 18.53 -24.71
CA THR A 52 -13.54 18.93 -24.86
C THR A 52 -13.33 20.25 -24.11
N PRO A 53 -12.43 20.31 -23.13
CA PRO A 53 -12.17 21.54 -22.39
C PRO A 53 -11.61 22.61 -23.34
N PRO A 54 -11.86 23.92 -23.08
CA PRO A 54 -11.31 24.99 -23.89
C PRO A 54 -9.77 25.04 -23.74
N GLY A 55 -9.06 25.28 -24.85
CA GLY A 55 -7.61 25.35 -24.89
C GLY A 55 -6.99 24.19 -25.67
N ARG A 56 -5.66 24.13 -25.67
CA ARG A 56 -4.90 23.10 -26.36
C ARG A 56 -5.05 21.75 -25.67
N VAL A 57 -5.32 20.70 -26.43
CA VAL A 57 -5.30 19.31 -25.96
C VAL A 57 -4.00 18.67 -26.43
N ARG A 58 -3.24 18.09 -25.52
CA ARG A 58 -2.03 17.31 -25.81
C ARG A 58 -2.47 15.94 -26.34
N PRO A 59 -2.12 15.56 -27.59
CA PRO A 59 -2.51 14.27 -28.16
C PRO A 59 -1.77 13.11 -27.47
N ALA A 60 -2.40 11.92 -27.44
CA ALA A 60 -1.73 10.70 -27.02
C ALA A 60 -0.57 10.34 -27.97
N THR A 61 0.57 9.90 -27.41
CA THR A 61 1.78 9.57 -28.18
C THR A 61 2.22 8.12 -28.04
N VAL A 62 1.86 7.44 -26.93
CA VAL A 62 2.22 6.04 -26.68
C VAL A 62 1.02 5.08 -26.70
N ALA A 63 -0.17 5.59 -27.02
CA ALA A 63 -1.37 4.77 -27.24
C ALA A 63 -1.16 3.76 -28.39
N GLY A 64 -1.56 2.50 -28.18
CA GLY A 64 -1.38 1.41 -29.13
C GLY A 64 0.02 0.80 -29.14
N SER A 65 0.96 1.34 -28.33
CA SER A 65 2.31 0.79 -28.20
C SER A 65 2.67 0.42 -26.74
N TRP A 66 2.40 1.29 -25.78
CA TRP A 66 2.68 1.07 -24.36
C TRP A 66 1.43 0.63 -23.58
N TYR A 67 0.28 0.98 -24.09
CA TYR A 67 -1.03 0.52 -23.60
C TYR A 67 -2.01 0.38 -24.79
N PRO A 68 -3.13 -0.36 -24.65
CA PRO A 68 -4.07 -0.58 -25.75
C PRO A 68 -4.59 0.71 -26.37
N GLY A 69 -4.54 0.80 -27.72
CA GLY A 69 -5.07 1.95 -28.47
C GLY A 69 -6.59 1.91 -28.67
N ASP A 70 -7.22 0.71 -28.57
CA ASP A 70 -8.67 0.60 -28.60
C ASP A 70 -9.26 0.98 -27.25
N PRO A 71 -10.23 1.90 -27.17
CA PRO A 71 -10.77 2.38 -25.92
C PRO A 71 -11.49 1.30 -25.10
N ARG A 72 -12.09 0.29 -25.72
CA ARG A 72 -12.78 -0.78 -25.03
C ARG A 72 -11.79 -1.77 -24.43
N GLU A 73 -10.76 -2.11 -25.20
CA GLU A 73 -9.67 -2.96 -24.73
C GLU A 73 -8.94 -2.30 -23.56
N LEU A 74 -8.60 -1.01 -23.68
CA LEU A 74 -7.92 -0.24 -22.64
C LEU A 74 -8.76 -0.19 -21.35
N ALA A 75 -10.06 0.14 -21.47
CA ALA A 75 -10.96 0.17 -20.32
C ALA A 75 -11.04 -1.20 -19.63
N ALA A 76 -11.23 -2.28 -20.38
CA ALA A 76 -11.32 -3.63 -19.85
C ALA A 76 -10.01 -4.06 -19.15
N THR A 77 -8.86 -3.77 -19.76
CA THR A 77 -7.54 -4.06 -19.17
C THR A 77 -7.36 -3.37 -17.82
N ILE A 78 -7.67 -2.06 -17.76
CA ILE A 78 -7.52 -1.30 -16.51
C ILE A 78 -8.51 -1.78 -15.45
N ASP A 79 -9.78 -2.01 -15.83
CA ASP A 79 -10.82 -2.48 -14.91
C ASP A 79 -10.47 -3.84 -14.31
N GLU A 80 -9.94 -4.77 -15.11
CA GLU A 80 -9.45 -6.07 -14.64
C GLU A 80 -8.29 -5.91 -13.64
N LEU A 81 -7.29 -5.07 -13.98
CA LEU A 81 -6.16 -4.80 -13.11
C LEU A 81 -6.58 -4.15 -11.78
N LEU A 82 -7.48 -3.16 -11.82
CA LEU A 82 -7.99 -2.51 -10.61
C LEU A 82 -8.84 -3.46 -9.74
N ALA A 83 -9.64 -4.33 -10.38
CA ALA A 83 -10.49 -5.30 -9.67
C ALA A 83 -9.67 -6.39 -8.95
N ALA A 84 -8.46 -6.68 -9.43
CA ALA A 84 -7.56 -7.64 -8.79
C ALA A 84 -6.89 -7.10 -7.51
N VAL A 85 -7.06 -5.82 -7.20
CA VAL A 85 -6.41 -5.15 -6.07
C VAL A 85 -7.43 -4.88 -4.96
N GLU A 86 -7.10 -5.32 -3.76
CA GLU A 86 -7.83 -4.92 -2.56
C GLU A 86 -7.38 -3.52 -2.09
N PRO A 87 -8.31 -2.60 -1.79
CA PRO A 87 -7.94 -1.27 -1.29
C PRO A 87 -7.37 -1.34 0.12
N VAL A 88 -6.48 -0.42 0.44
CA VAL A 88 -6.02 -0.15 1.80
C VAL A 88 -6.90 0.94 2.41
N ASP A 89 -7.15 0.87 3.72
CA ASP A 89 -7.91 1.92 4.41
C ASP A 89 -7.10 3.23 4.47
N GLY A 90 -7.77 4.32 4.12
CA GLY A 90 -7.21 5.67 4.14
C GLY A 90 -7.25 6.34 2.77
N ALA A 91 -7.29 7.68 2.78
CA ALA A 91 -7.26 8.47 1.55
C ALA A 91 -5.81 8.86 1.21
N PRO A 92 -5.33 8.61 -0.02
CA PRO A 92 -3.99 9.00 -0.41
C PRO A 92 -3.85 10.53 -0.50
N LEU A 93 -2.77 11.04 0.06
CA LEU A 93 -2.28 12.41 -0.14
C LEU A 93 -1.12 12.43 -1.15
N GLY A 94 -0.41 11.30 -1.26
CA GLY A 94 0.60 11.08 -2.28
C GLY A 94 0.62 9.63 -2.75
N LEU A 95 0.99 9.42 -4.01
CA LEU A 95 1.26 8.12 -4.61
C LEU A 95 2.61 8.15 -5.33
N ILE A 96 3.29 7.01 -5.35
CA ILE A 96 4.41 6.74 -6.24
C ILE A 96 3.99 5.55 -7.07
N VAL A 97 3.99 5.68 -8.41
CA VAL A 97 3.54 4.66 -9.36
C VAL A 97 4.46 4.61 -10.57
N PRO A 98 4.62 3.44 -11.21
CA PRO A 98 5.53 3.26 -12.34
C PRO A 98 4.88 3.66 -13.66
N HIS A 99 5.73 4.09 -14.64
CA HIS A 99 5.31 4.58 -15.95
C HIS A 99 5.82 3.76 -17.16
N ALA A 100 6.23 2.52 -16.95
CA ALA A 100 6.53 1.63 -18.06
C ALA A 100 5.26 1.15 -18.79
N GLY A 101 5.41 0.41 -19.90
CA GLY A 101 4.26 -0.14 -20.62
C GLY A 101 3.41 -1.09 -19.75
N TYR A 102 2.10 -1.07 -19.95
CA TYR A 102 1.12 -1.79 -19.10
C TYR A 102 1.35 -3.30 -19.01
N ALA A 103 1.95 -3.90 -20.05
CA ALA A 103 2.32 -5.32 -20.02
C ALA A 103 3.33 -5.66 -18.89
N TYR A 104 4.07 -4.69 -18.40
CA TYR A 104 5.09 -4.83 -17.38
C TYR A 104 4.69 -4.17 -16.06
N SER A 105 4.39 -2.87 -16.09
CA SER A 105 4.15 -2.05 -14.90
C SER A 105 2.66 -1.92 -14.53
N GLY A 106 1.74 -2.24 -15.44
CA GLY A 106 0.29 -2.07 -15.23
C GLY A 106 -0.25 -2.69 -13.94
N PRO A 107 0.12 -3.94 -13.58
CA PRO A 107 -0.30 -4.53 -12.31
C PRO A 107 0.16 -3.73 -11.07
N VAL A 108 1.36 -3.13 -11.12
CA VAL A 108 1.90 -2.32 -10.03
C VAL A 108 1.22 -0.95 -9.97
N ALA A 109 1.07 -0.28 -11.14
CA ALA A 109 0.34 0.98 -11.24
C ALA A 109 -1.10 0.84 -10.71
N ALA A 110 -1.79 -0.24 -11.06
CA ALA A 110 -3.14 -0.54 -10.58
C ALA A 110 -3.23 -0.57 -9.05
N VAL A 111 -2.20 -1.07 -8.35
CA VAL A 111 -2.18 -1.09 -6.88
C VAL A 111 -2.20 0.33 -6.31
N GLY A 112 -1.45 1.26 -6.88
CA GLY A 112 -1.49 2.67 -6.48
C GLY A 112 -2.82 3.35 -6.82
N PHE A 113 -3.27 3.24 -8.08
CA PHE A 113 -4.49 3.90 -8.55
C PHE A 113 -5.77 3.33 -7.91
N ARG A 114 -5.79 2.07 -7.51
CA ARG A 114 -6.93 1.47 -6.77
C ARG A 114 -7.26 2.27 -5.52
N GLN A 115 -6.28 2.89 -4.88
CA GLN A 115 -6.45 3.68 -3.65
C GLN A 115 -7.20 5.01 -3.89
N LEU A 116 -7.35 5.43 -5.15
CA LEU A 116 -8.15 6.62 -5.50
C LEU A 116 -9.65 6.31 -5.64
N GLN A 117 -10.04 5.04 -5.80
CA GLN A 117 -11.45 4.70 -5.98
C GLN A 117 -12.25 4.98 -4.70
N GLY A 118 -13.18 5.92 -4.80
CA GLY A 118 -13.99 6.36 -3.65
C GLY A 118 -13.27 7.32 -2.68
N ALA A 119 -12.00 7.64 -2.92
CA ALA A 119 -11.27 8.65 -2.15
C ALA A 119 -11.83 10.05 -2.43
N PRO A 120 -11.83 10.96 -1.44
CA PRO A 120 -12.33 12.33 -1.59
C PRO A 120 -11.30 13.24 -2.31
N VAL A 121 -10.98 12.91 -3.57
CA VAL A 121 -9.99 13.60 -4.41
C VAL A 121 -10.69 14.24 -5.60
N ASP A 122 -10.35 15.51 -5.90
CA ASP A 122 -10.87 16.27 -7.04
C ASP A 122 -9.78 16.54 -8.08
N VAL A 123 -8.51 16.61 -7.65
CA VAL A 123 -7.39 16.95 -8.51
C VAL A 123 -6.18 16.05 -8.23
N ALA A 124 -5.56 15.57 -9.32
CA ALA A 124 -4.31 14.83 -9.29
C ALA A 124 -3.18 15.70 -9.84
N ILE A 125 -2.15 15.94 -9.04
CA ILE A 125 -0.91 16.59 -9.49
C ILE A 125 0.02 15.46 -9.92
N VAL A 126 0.21 15.27 -11.22
CA VAL A 126 1.12 14.23 -11.74
C VAL A 126 2.47 14.86 -12.01
N VAL A 127 3.44 14.50 -11.17
CA VAL A 127 4.84 14.96 -11.29
C VAL A 127 5.66 13.85 -11.90
N ALA A 128 6.31 14.12 -13.04
CA ALA A 128 7.07 13.15 -13.80
C ALA A 128 8.46 13.69 -14.19
N PRO A 129 9.45 12.81 -14.42
CA PRO A 129 10.73 13.22 -15.02
C PRO A 129 10.55 13.57 -16.49
N ASP A 130 11.45 14.39 -17.03
CA ASP A 130 11.57 14.66 -18.45
C ASP A 130 12.55 13.67 -19.10
N HIS A 131 12.05 12.78 -19.98
CA HIS A 131 12.86 11.84 -20.76
C HIS A 131 13.23 12.38 -22.15
N GLN A 132 12.72 13.56 -22.50
CA GLN A 132 12.99 14.24 -23.77
C GLN A 132 14.24 15.12 -23.66
N PRO A 133 14.62 15.85 -24.71
CA PRO A 133 15.69 16.85 -24.60
C PRO A 133 15.43 17.81 -23.43
N PRO A 134 16.48 18.20 -22.69
CA PRO A 134 16.33 18.89 -21.43
C PRO A 134 15.47 20.15 -21.56
N LEU A 135 14.59 20.35 -20.58
CA LEU A 135 13.82 21.59 -20.41
C LEU A 135 14.77 22.79 -20.30
N SER A 136 14.32 23.93 -20.83
CA SER A 136 15.04 25.20 -20.65
C SER A 136 14.98 25.69 -19.21
N ASP A 137 13.83 25.46 -18.56
CA ASP A 137 13.57 25.81 -17.17
C ASP A 137 13.48 24.53 -16.31
N PRO A 138 13.70 24.61 -14.99
CA PRO A 138 13.71 23.42 -14.13
C PRO A 138 12.40 22.63 -14.10
N VAL A 139 11.25 23.33 -14.26
CA VAL A 139 9.91 22.73 -14.17
C VAL A 139 8.99 23.30 -15.24
N SER A 140 8.26 22.42 -15.94
CA SER A 140 7.18 22.80 -16.84
C SER A 140 5.84 22.25 -16.37
N VAL A 141 4.80 23.11 -16.37
CA VAL A 141 3.42 22.77 -16.03
C VAL A 141 2.55 22.98 -17.24
N TRP A 142 1.78 21.95 -17.64
CA TRP A 142 0.79 22.12 -18.70
C TRP A 142 -0.46 22.83 -18.14
N ALA A 143 -0.78 24.02 -18.65
CA ALA A 143 -1.79 24.90 -18.13
C ALA A 143 -2.93 25.24 -19.12
N GLU A 144 -3.24 24.31 -20.03
CA GLU A 144 -4.32 24.47 -21.02
C GLU A 144 -5.14 23.18 -21.17
N GLY A 145 -6.38 23.30 -21.61
CA GLY A 145 -7.26 22.25 -22.15
C GLY A 145 -7.18 20.91 -21.42
N GLY A 146 -6.39 19.97 -21.96
CA GLY A 146 -6.32 18.63 -21.42
C GLY A 146 -5.28 17.74 -22.10
N PHE A 147 -5.27 16.47 -21.68
CA PHE A 147 -4.50 15.39 -22.30
C PHE A 147 -5.44 14.36 -22.91
N GLU A 148 -5.18 14.00 -24.16
CA GLU A 148 -5.94 12.97 -24.87
C GLU A 148 -5.45 11.58 -24.48
N THR A 149 -6.40 10.65 -24.29
CA THR A 149 -6.19 9.22 -24.19
C THR A 149 -7.23 8.52 -25.07
N PRO A 150 -7.12 7.23 -25.38
CA PRO A 150 -8.20 6.50 -26.06
C PRO A 150 -9.55 6.53 -25.30
N LEU A 151 -9.54 6.75 -23.97
CA LEU A 151 -10.74 6.87 -23.15
C LEU A 151 -11.38 8.27 -23.19
N GLY A 152 -10.76 9.23 -23.89
CA GLY A 152 -11.20 10.61 -23.98
C GLY A 152 -10.21 11.59 -23.35
N VAL A 153 -10.58 12.87 -23.28
CA VAL A 153 -9.70 13.92 -22.76
C VAL A 153 -9.78 13.99 -21.24
N VAL A 154 -8.63 13.93 -20.57
CA VAL A 154 -8.49 14.26 -19.15
C VAL A 154 -8.38 15.78 -19.03
N PRO A 155 -9.33 16.47 -18.37
CA PRO A 155 -9.27 17.92 -18.29
C PRO A 155 -8.17 18.37 -17.31
N VAL A 156 -7.41 19.39 -17.71
CA VAL A 156 -6.46 20.06 -16.83
C VAL A 156 -7.19 21.02 -15.89
N ASP A 157 -6.77 21.09 -14.66
CA ASP A 157 -7.16 22.16 -13.74
C ASP A 157 -6.33 23.40 -14.07
N VAL A 158 -6.85 24.19 -15.03
CA VAL A 158 -6.13 25.35 -15.58
C VAL A 158 -5.89 26.42 -14.52
N GLU A 159 -6.85 26.63 -13.61
CA GLU A 159 -6.73 27.65 -12.56
C GLU A 159 -5.59 27.28 -11.60
N LEU A 160 -5.54 26.03 -11.15
CA LEU A 160 -4.50 25.56 -10.26
C LEU A 160 -3.12 25.47 -10.96
N ALA A 161 -3.09 25.06 -12.24
CA ALA A 161 -1.87 25.04 -13.06
C ALA A 161 -1.28 26.45 -13.22
N GLN A 162 -2.11 27.45 -13.50
CA GLN A 162 -1.70 28.85 -13.59
C GLN A 162 -1.21 29.38 -12.23
N ALA A 163 -1.93 29.11 -11.15
CA ALA A 163 -1.50 29.47 -9.79
C ALA A 163 -0.12 28.89 -9.44
N LEU A 164 0.15 27.66 -9.89
CA LEU A 164 1.47 27.01 -9.69
C LEU A 164 2.57 27.70 -10.50
N ILE A 165 2.32 28.08 -11.74
CA ILE A 165 3.25 28.86 -12.59
C ILE A 165 3.54 30.23 -11.95
N GLU A 166 2.52 30.89 -11.41
CA GLU A 166 2.67 32.20 -10.76
C GLU A 166 3.37 32.11 -9.39
N ALA A 167 3.41 30.92 -8.78
CA ALA A 167 3.99 30.74 -7.46
C ALA A 167 5.53 30.90 -7.43
N ASP A 168 6.23 30.55 -8.54
CA ASP A 168 7.68 30.69 -8.68
C ASP A 168 8.06 30.91 -10.17
N PRO A 169 8.92 31.87 -10.51
CA PRO A 169 9.29 32.21 -11.90
C PRO A 169 10.10 31.09 -12.62
N ARG A 170 10.57 30.07 -11.92
CA ARG A 170 11.26 28.90 -12.49
C ARG A 170 10.30 27.80 -12.95
N ILE A 171 9.00 27.97 -12.65
CA ILE A 171 7.93 27.11 -13.12
C ILE A 171 7.30 27.76 -14.34
N THR A 172 7.35 27.09 -15.49
CA THR A 172 6.92 27.67 -16.76
C THR A 172 5.88 26.80 -17.45
N PHE A 173 5.35 27.26 -18.57
CA PHE A 173 4.53 26.46 -19.48
C PHE A 173 5.29 26.26 -20.79
N ASP A 174 5.91 25.11 -20.96
CA ASP A 174 6.57 24.70 -22.20
C ASP A 174 5.85 23.51 -22.85
N PRO A 175 4.91 23.75 -23.79
CA PRO A 175 4.20 22.67 -24.45
C PRO A 175 5.10 21.73 -25.27
N ALA A 176 6.28 22.18 -25.70
CA ALA A 176 7.19 21.35 -26.49
C ALA A 176 7.80 20.22 -25.64
N ALA A 177 8.10 20.49 -24.37
CA ALA A 177 8.58 19.48 -23.44
C ALA A 177 7.56 18.36 -23.21
N HIS A 178 6.29 18.70 -23.11
CA HIS A 178 5.23 17.71 -22.92
C HIS A 178 4.87 16.93 -24.17
N ALA A 179 5.22 17.43 -25.37
CA ALA A 179 4.68 16.89 -26.63
C ALA A 179 5.02 15.41 -26.87
N GLY A 180 6.22 14.97 -26.52
CA GLY A 180 6.69 13.60 -26.71
C GLY A 180 6.86 12.80 -25.42
N GLU A 181 6.59 13.42 -24.26
CA GLU A 181 6.84 12.78 -22.97
C GLU A 181 5.72 11.79 -22.60
N HIS A 182 6.10 10.59 -22.19
CA HIS A 182 5.17 9.49 -21.90
C HIS A 182 4.81 9.35 -20.41
N ALA A 183 5.70 9.80 -19.51
CA ALA A 183 5.59 9.49 -18.10
C ALA A 183 4.34 10.07 -17.40
N ILE A 184 3.78 11.18 -17.95
CA ILE A 184 2.47 11.67 -17.49
C ILE A 184 1.35 10.92 -18.20
N GLU A 185 1.45 10.76 -19.54
CA GLU A 185 0.39 10.16 -20.36
C GLU A 185 -0.02 8.78 -19.88
N ILE A 186 0.94 7.94 -19.49
CA ILE A 186 0.71 6.55 -19.12
C ILE A 186 -0.11 6.40 -17.83
N GLU A 187 -0.08 7.40 -16.96
CA GLU A 187 -0.85 7.43 -15.72
C GLU A 187 -2.32 7.79 -15.94
N LEU A 188 -2.61 8.54 -17.01
CA LEU A 188 -3.93 9.15 -17.17
C LEU A 188 -5.07 8.17 -17.43
N PRO A 189 -4.92 7.07 -18.18
CA PRO A 189 -6.01 6.10 -18.33
C PRO A 189 -6.37 5.42 -17.00
N PHE A 190 -5.38 5.14 -16.13
CA PHE A 190 -5.65 4.67 -14.76
C PHE A 190 -6.40 5.73 -13.95
N LEU A 191 -5.97 7.01 -14.01
CA LEU A 191 -6.66 8.10 -13.33
C LEU A 191 -8.11 8.22 -13.80
N GLN A 192 -8.38 8.12 -15.11
CA GLN A 192 -9.74 8.17 -15.65
C GLN A 192 -10.64 7.04 -15.13
N ARG A 193 -10.10 5.84 -14.86
CA ARG A 193 -10.86 4.70 -14.34
C ARG A 193 -10.98 4.71 -12.82
N ALA A 194 -9.95 5.17 -12.13
CA ALA A 194 -9.92 5.20 -10.66
C ALA A 194 -10.62 6.43 -10.07
N CYS A 195 -10.48 7.61 -10.73
CA CYS A 195 -11.09 8.88 -10.33
C CYS A 195 -11.69 9.61 -11.54
N PRO A 196 -12.86 9.20 -12.06
CA PRO A 196 -13.45 9.74 -13.30
C PRO A 196 -13.76 11.24 -13.26
N THR A 197 -13.87 11.84 -12.09
CA THR A 197 -14.15 13.25 -11.89
C THR A 197 -12.91 14.10 -11.63
N CYS A 198 -11.74 13.46 -11.45
CA CYS A 198 -10.50 14.17 -11.19
C CYS A 198 -10.06 15.01 -12.40
N ARG A 199 -9.61 16.23 -12.12
CA ARG A 199 -8.80 17.01 -13.03
C ARG A 199 -7.33 16.69 -12.80
N VAL A 200 -6.47 17.04 -13.77
CA VAL A 200 -5.04 16.83 -13.65
C VAL A 200 -4.28 18.15 -13.68
N VAL A 201 -3.19 18.24 -12.91
CA VAL A 201 -2.13 19.24 -13.12
C VAL A 201 -0.87 18.48 -13.53
N PRO A 202 -0.53 18.50 -14.84
CA PRO A 202 0.63 17.80 -15.36
C PRO A 202 1.90 18.61 -15.15
N VAL A 203 2.91 18.03 -14.47
CA VAL A 203 4.17 18.67 -14.08
C VAL A 203 5.34 17.83 -14.57
N LEU A 204 6.24 18.41 -15.36
CA LEU A 204 7.52 17.83 -15.76
C LEU A 204 8.66 18.48 -15.00
N MET A 205 9.57 17.66 -14.48
CA MET A 205 10.82 18.10 -13.86
C MET A 205 11.99 17.84 -14.80
N GLY A 206 12.70 18.90 -15.18
CA GLY A 206 13.89 18.85 -16.04
C GLY A 206 15.16 18.51 -15.28
N ASN A 207 15.17 18.66 -13.98
CA ASN A 207 16.22 18.18 -13.07
C ASN A 207 15.66 17.80 -11.69
N ASP A 208 16.42 17.05 -10.94
CA ASP A 208 16.06 16.49 -9.64
C ASP A 208 16.93 17.03 -8.48
N ASP A 209 17.65 18.14 -8.69
CA ASP A 209 18.45 18.74 -7.63
C ASP A 209 17.59 19.22 -6.44
N GLU A 210 18.21 19.33 -5.27
CA GLU A 210 17.51 19.67 -4.03
C GLU A 210 16.79 21.02 -4.13
N VAL A 211 17.38 21.99 -4.83
CA VAL A 211 16.82 23.35 -4.99
C VAL A 211 15.52 23.28 -5.82
N THR A 212 15.50 22.49 -6.87
CA THR A 212 14.31 22.29 -7.72
C THR A 212 13.22 21.52 -6.98
N VAL A 213 13.60 20.46 -6.25
CA VAL A 213 12.66 19.66 -5.43
C VAL A 213 12.01 20.54 -4.34
N GLU A 214 12.81 21.30 -3.59
CA GLU A 214 12.28 22.21 -2.55
C GLU A 214 11.38 23.29 -3.15
N MET A 215 11.83 23.93 -4.21
CA MET A 215 11.07 24.99 -4.89
C MET A 215 9.70 24.50 -5.37
N LEU A 216 9.65 23.35 -6.03
CA LEU A 216 8.38 22.81 -6.54
C LEU A 216 7.47 22.35 -5.40
N ALA A 217 8.02 21.72 -4.37
CA ALA A 217 7.25 21.32 -3.19
C ALA A 217 6.66 22.53 -2.46
N ASP A 218 7.44 23.59 -2.23
CA ASP A 218 6.99 24.82 -1.59
C ASP A 218 5.91 25.54 -2.43
N ALA A 219 6.09 25.59 -3.77
CA ALA A 219 5.10 26.16 -4.67
C ALA A 219 3.77 25.38 -4.62
N LEU A 220 3.82 24.04 -4.65
CA LEU A 220 2.63 23.21 -4.50
C LEU A 220 1.95 23.40 -3.14
N LEU A 221 2.69 23.42 -2.05
CA LEU A 221 2.15 23.64 -0.70
C LEU A 221 1.53 25.02 -0.53
N LYS A 222 1.95 25.99 -1.32
CA LYS A 222 1.35 27.34 -1.33
C LYS A 222 0.01 27.38 -2.06
N VAL A 223 -0.19 26.58 -3.12
CA VAL A 223 -1.39 26.65 -3.96
C VAL A 223 -2.44 25.59 -3.64
N LEU A 224 -2.07 24.47 -3.01
CA LEU A 224 -2.97 23.34 -2.72
C LEU A 224 -3.94 23.54 -1.53
N PRO A 225 -3.74 24.45 -0.55
CA PRO A 225 -4.68 24.62 0.55
C PRO A 225 -6.11 24.88 0.06
N GLY A 226 -7.05 24.05 0.55
CA GLY A 226 -8.47 24.12 0.14
C GLY A 226 -8.85 23.19 -1.03
N HIS A 227 -7.89 22.57 -1.67
CA HIS A 227 -8.13 21.54 -2.69
C HIS A 227 -8.06 20.14 -2.08
N ARG A 228 -8.93 19.23 -2.57
CA ARG A 228 -8.85 17.80 -2.28
C ARG A 228 -7.89 17.17 -3.30
N ALA A 229 -6.60 17.30 -3.05
CA ALA A 229 -5.55 16.94 -3.98
C ALA A 229 -4.79 15.68 -3.57
N VAL A 230 -4.33 14.92 -4.58
CA VAL A 230 -3.30 13.90 -4.45
C VAL A 230 -2.11 14.26 -5.32
N VAL A 231 -0.89 14.07 -4.82
CA VAL A 231 0.33 14.24 -5.61
C VAL A 231 0.84 12.86 -6.04
N ILE A 232 0.93 12.65 -7.35
CA ILE A 232 1.35 11.39 -7.95
C ILE A 232 2.75 11.56 -8.53
N ALA A 233 3.73 10.90 -7.93
CA ALA A 233 5.06 10.76 -8.51
C ALA A 233 5.05 9.61 -9.52
N SER A 234 5.27 9.92 -10.77
CA SER A 234 5.44 8.94 -11.83
C SER A 234 6.91 8.54 -11.92
N SER A 235 7.24 7.31 -11.54
CA SER A 235 8.61 6.82 -11.48
C SER A 235 8.69 5.30 -11.52
N ASP A 236 9.48 4.78 -12.47
CA ASP A 236 10.03 3.43 -12.33
C ASP A 236 11.18 3.44 -11.30
N LEU A 237 11.58 2.25 -10.81
CA LEU A 237 12.71 2.07 -9.91
C LEU A 237 14.01 1.78 -10.69
N SER A 238 14.77 0.72 -10.31
CA SER A 238 16.05 0.42 -10.96
C SER A 238 15.90 0.08 -12.43
N HIS A 239 16.88 0.52 -13.26
CA HIS A 239 16.93 0.19 -14.67
C HIS A 239 18.16 -0.69 -14.98
N TYR A 240 17.89 -1.80 -15.66
CA TYR A 240 18.83 -2.71 -16.34
C TYR A 240 19.75 -3.58 -15.47
N PRO A 241 19.74 -3.59 -14.13
CA PRO A 241 20.48 -4.61 -13.41
C PRO A 241 19.86 -6.00 -13.65
N SER A 242 20.55 -7.07 -13.24
CA SER A 242 19.94 -8.41 -13.20
C SER A 242 18.79 -8.46 -12.18
N TYR A 243 17.88 -9.42 -12.34
CA TYR A 243 16.71 -9.60 -11.47
C TYR A 243 17.04 -9.59 -9.97
N ASP A 244 18.07 -10.33 -9.53
CA ASP A 244 18.47 -10.37 -8.13
C ASP A 244 19.05 -9.03 -7.64
N ASN A 245 19.85 -8.37 -8.49
CA ASN A 245 20.39 -7.05 -8.18
C ASN A 245 19.29 -5.98 -8.12
N ALA A 246 18.30 -6.04 -9.03
CA ALA A 246 17.14 -5.15 -9.01
C ALA A 246 16.39 -5.28 -7.67
N ARG A 247 16.05 -6.51 -7.25
CA ARG A 247 15.36 -6.74 -5.98
C ARG A 247 16.11 -6.17 -4.77
N ALA A 248 17.45 -6.25 -4.78
CA ALA A 248 18.27 -5.68 -3.70
C ALA A 248 18.28 -4.14 -3.74
N VAL A 249 18.47 -3.54 -4.92
CA VAL A 249 18.50 -2.09 -5.12
C VAL A 249 17.13 -1.48 -4.84
N ASP A 250 16.07 -2.03 -5.42
CA ASP A 250 14.71 -1.54 -5.29
C ASP A 250 14.19 -1.72 -3.86
N GLY A 251 14.51 -2.86 -3.24
CA GLY A 251 14.19 -3.10 -1.83
C GLY A 251 14.83 -2.05 -0.90
N ALA A 252 16.08 -1.66 -1.15
CA ALA A 252 16.75 -0.62 -0.38
C ALA A 252 16.15 0.78 -0.66
N THR A 253 15.82 1.08 -1.93
CA THR A 253 15.18 2.34 -2.33
C THR A 253 13.79 2.48 -1.70
N LEU A 254 12.95 1.44 -1.79
CA LEU A 254 11.62 1.43 -1.17
C LEU A 254 11.69 1.50 0.36
N ALA A 255 12.66 0.82 0.99
CA ALA A 255 12.87 0.93 2.43
C ALA A 255 13.27 2.36 2.84
N ALA A 256 14.03 3.09 2.00
CA ALA A 256 14.33 4.49 2.24
C ALA A 256 13.08 5.38 2.09
N VAL A 257 12.23 5.15 1.09
CA VAL A 257 10.94 5.84 0.91
C VAL A 257 10.02 5.59 2.11
N GLU A 258 9.94 4.36 2.60
CA GLU A 258 9.11 3.95 3.75
C GLU A 258 9.50 4.67 5.05
N THR A 259 10.74 5.19 5.15
CA THR A 259 11.14 6.03 6.29
C THR A 259 10.33 7.34 6.39
N GLY A 260 9.71 7.79 5.30
CA GLY A 260 9.10 9.11 5.20
C GLY A 260 10.11 10.27 5.22
N VAL A 261 11.40 10.01 5.08
CA VAL A 261 12.46 11.04 5.14
C VAL A 261 13.08 11.23 3.75
N PRO A 262 12.74 12.32 3.00
CA PRO A 262 13.24 12.55 1.64
C PRO A 262 14.76 12.49 1.53
N ALA A 263 15.49 13.05 2.48
CA ALA A 263 16.95 13.03 2.50
C ALA A 263 17.51 11.59 2.52
N ARG A 264 16.84 10.65 3.21
CA ARG A 264 17.25 9.24 3.22
C ARG A 264 17.11 8.56 1.87
N VAL A 265 16.09 8.93 1.09
CA VAL A 265 15.93 8.42 -0.28
C VAL A 265 17.10 8.84 -1.14
N ARG A 266 17.44 10.13 -1.13
CA ARG A 266 18.58 10.70 -1.88
C ARG A 266 19.92 10.08 -1.45
N GLU A 267 20.18 10.00 -0.14
CA GLU A 267 21.38 9.36 0.40
C GLU A 267 21.49 7.89 -0.03
N THR A 268 20.38 7.15 0.01
CA THR A 268 20.36 5.73 -0.37
C THR A 268 20.59 5.55 -1.86
N ILE A 269 19.92 6.32 -2.72
CA ILE A 269 20.12 6.29 -4.16
C ILE A 269 21.57 6.62 -4.51
N ALA A 270 22.13 7.68 -3.94
CA ALA A 270 23.52 8.06 -4.17
C ALA A 270 24.50 6.95 -3.75
N ALA A 271 24.27 6.30 -2.61
CA ALA A 271 25.08 5.18 -2.13
C ALA A 271 24.99 3.96 -3.06
N LEU A 272 23.78 3.59 -3.51
CA LEU A 272 23.56 2.48 -4.42
C LEU A 272 24.18 2.72 -5.80
N MET A 273 24.04 3.93 -6.34
CA MET A 273 24.69 4.33 -7.60
C MET A 273 26.20 4.28 -7.48
N GLY A 274 26.76 4.62 -6.31
CA GLY A 274 28.20 4.54 -6.02
C GLY A 274 28.71 3.13 -5.73
N ALA A 275 27.84 2.15 -5.49
CA ALA A 275 28.22 0.77 -5.11
C ALA A 275 28.73 -0.09 -6.28
N GLY A 276 28.63 0.38 -7.53
CA GLY A 276 29.09 -0.35 -8.71
C GLY A 276 28.27 -1.59 -9.05
N VAL A 277 26.97 -1.57 -8.80
CA VAL A 277 26.05 -2.66 -9.19
C VAL A 277 26.08 -2.80 -10.72
N PRO A 278 26.34 -4.02 -11.26
CA PRO A 278 26.45 -4.21 -12.69
C PRO A 278 25.19 -3.80 -13.45
N ASN A 279 25.37 -3.05 -14.53
CA ASN A 279 24.31 -2.54 -15.45
C ASN A 279 23.27 -1.61 -14.80
N LEU A 280 23.43 -1.20 -13.57
CA LEU A 280 22.52 -0.26 -12.92
C LEU A 280 22.66 1.13 -13.54
N ALA A 281 21.65 1.58 -14.27
CA ALA A 281 21.62 2.91 -14.90
C ALA A 281 21.02 3.98 -13.95
N THR A 282 20.01 3.61 -13.18
CA THR A 282 19.38 4.44 -12.15
C THR A 282 18.73 3.55 -11.08
N CYS A 283 18.51 4.10 -9.88
CA CYS A 283 17.70 3.47 -8.83
C CYS A 283 16.23 3.92 -8.86
N ALA A 284 15.95 5.08 -9.45
CA ALA A 284 14.62 5.62 -9.72
C ALA A 284 14.77 6.71 -10.79
N CYS A 285 14.06 6.57 -11.93
CA CYS A 285 14.11 7.58 -12.99
C CYS A 285 13.39 8.87 -12.59
N GLY A 286 12.44 8.79 -11.67
CA GLY A 286 11.71 9.90 -11.08
C GLY A 286 12.14 10.22 -9.65
N GLU A 287 13.45 10.23 -9.31
CA GLU A 287 13.91 10.59 -7.95
C GLU A 287 13.32 11.94 -7.51
N GLY A 288 13.45 12.98 -8.34
CA GLY A 288 12.87 14.29 -8.05
C GLY A 288 11.36 14.27 -7.79
N PRO A 289 10.54 13.71 -8.71
CA PRO A 289 9.12 13.47 -8.49
C PRO A 289 8.79 12.76 -7.17
N ILE A 290 9.51 11.69 -6.82
CA ILE A 290 9.34 10.98 -5.54
C ILE A 290 9.55 11.92 -4.36
N LEU A 291 10.65 12.67 -4.36
CA LEU A 291 10.98 13.59 -3.26
C LEU A 291 9.97 14.73 -3.13
N VAL A 292 9.47 15.26 -4.26
CA VAL A 292 8.38 16.27 -4.28
C VAL A 292 7.10 15.68 -3.69
N ALA A 293 6.67 14.50 -4.14
CA ALA A 293 5.46 13.87 -3.64
C ALA A 293 5.55 13.58 -2.13
N MET A 294 6.70 13.12 -1.64
CA MET A 294 6.92 12.91 -0.21
C MET A 294 6.80 14.21 0.59
N ARG A 295 7.46 15.29 0.17
CA ARG A 295 7.41 16.59 0.85
C ARG A 295 6.01 17.19 0.85
N VAL A 296 5.34 17.15 -0.31
CA VAL A 296 3.99 17.73 -0.46
C VAL A 296 2.97 16.92 0.33
N ALA A 297 2.96 15.60 0.22
CA ALA A 297 2.03 14.76 0.99
C ALA A 297 2.18 14.98 2.50
N GLN A 298 3.42 15.07 3.01
CA GLN A 298 3.70 15.38 4.41
C GLN A 298 3.21 16.78 4.80
N GLY A 299 3.45 17.78 3.97
CA GLY A 299 2.93 19.15 4.17
C GLY A 299 1.41 19.21 4.19
N LEU A 300 0.73 18.33 3.45
CA LEU A 300 -0.73 18.13 3.48
C LEU A 300 -1.19 17.27 4.68
N GLY A 301 -0.27 16.73 5.45
CA GLY A 301 -0.52 16.01 6.69
C GLY A 301 -0.45 14.48 6.59
N ALA A 302 0.19 13.93 5.56
CA ALA A 302 0.54 12.52 5.56
C ALA A 302 1.53 12.23 6.69
N ASP A 303 1.25 11.20 7.46
CA ASP A 303 2.07 10.76 8.58
C ASP A 303 2.48 9.28 8.46
N THR A 304 1.97 8.60 7.43
CA THR A 304 2.20 7.18 7.18
C THR A 304 2.61 6.99 5.73
N VAL A 305 3.62 6.15 5.51
CA VAL A 305 4.08 5.70 4.19
C VAL A 305 3.95 4.19 4.13
N SER A 306 3.27 3.69 3.12
CA SER A 306 3.05 2.26 2.92
C SER A 306 3.56 1.83 1.55
N VAL A 307 4.53 0.93 1.51
CA VAL A 307 4.90 0.21 0.29
C VAL A 307 3.83 -0.84 0.03
N LEU A 308 3.00 -0.62 -0.98
CA LEU A 308 1.84 -1.45 -1.26
C LEU A 308 2.21 -2.70 -2.06
N TYR A 309 3.09 -2.53 -3.06
CA TYR A 309 3.50 -3.62 -3.93
C TYR A 309 4.83 -3.32 -4.63
N TYR A 310 5.56 -4.37 -4.96
CA TYR A 310 6.78 -4.33 -5.77
C TYR A 310 6.77 -5.49 -6.77
N ALA A 311 7.17 -5.21 -7.99
CA ALA A 311 7.52 -6.19 -9.01
C ALA A 311 8.60 -5.61 -9.94
N SER A 312 9.10 -6.41 -10.85
CA SER A 312 10.00 -5.99 -11.92
C SER A 312 9.51 -6.47 -13.28
N SER A 313 10.09 -5.96 -14.35
CA SER A 313 9.80 -6.46 -15.70
C SER A 313 10.11 -7.94 -15.84
N GLY A 314 11.04 -8.49 -15.04
CA GLY A 314 11.39 -9.91 -15.00
C GLY A 314 10.31 -10.82 -14.38
N ASP A 315 9.31 -10.24 -13.70
CA ASP A 315 8.16 -10.96 -13.15
C ASP A 315 7.02 -11.09 -14.17
N SER A 316 7.07 -10.36 -15.28
CA SER A 316 6.06 -10.45 -16.35
C SER A 316 6.29 -11.69 -17.23
N PRO A 317 5.23 -12.24 -17.88
CA PRO A 317 5.35 -13.38 -18.78
C PRO A 317 6.31 -13.17 -19.97
N GLN A 318 6.54 -11.90 -20.35
CA GLN A 318 7.46 -11.51 -21.43
C GLN A 318 8.84 -11.09 -20.91
N GLY A 319 9.06 -11.12 -19.59
CA GLY A 319 10.23 -10.56 -18.95
C GLY A 319 11.50 -11.38 -19.15
N ASP A 320 12.62 -10.68 -19.38
CA ASP A 320 13.97 -11.25 -19.33
C ASP A 320 14.63 -10.85 -17.99
N GLN A 321 15.07 -11.82 -17.23
CA GLN A 321 15.67 -11.62 -15.90
C GLN A 321 17.15 -11.18 -15.96
N SER A 322 17.75 -11.15 -17.15
CA SER A 322 19.14 -10.71 -17.32
C SER A 322 19.30 -9.19 -17.14
N GLN A 323 18.29 -8.44 -17.56
CA GLN A 323 18.19 -6.98 -17.41
C GLN A 323 16.74 -6.58 -17.16
N VAL A 324 16.45 -6.05 -15.99
CA VAL A 324 15.07 -5.71 -15.59
C VAL A 324 14.91 -4.23 -15.25
N VAL A 325 13.66 -3.80 -15.21
CA VAL A 325 13.24 -2.52 -14.64
C VAL A 325 12.36 -2.80 -13.42
N GLY A 326 12.65 -2.16 -12.30
CA GLY A 326 11.88 -2.30 -11.07
C GLY A 326 10.66 -1.37 -11.04
N TYR A 327 9.59 -1.80 -10.39
CA TYR A 327 8.33 -1.08 -10.25
C TYR A 327 7.84 -1.11 -8.81
N GLY A 328 7.48 0.05 -8.26
CA GLY A 328 6.96 0.18 -6.90
C GLY A 328 5.64 0.93 -6.86
N ALA A 329 4.70 0.47 -6.06
CA ALA A 329 3.51 1.22 -5.69
C ALA A 329 3.61 1.61 -4.22
N VAL A 330 3.56 2.92 -3.94
CA VAL A 330 3.67 3.46 -2.58
C VAL A 330 2.56 4.47 -2.35
N MET A 331 1.98 4.46 -1.16
CA MET A 331 0.96 5.40 -0.70
C MET A 331 1.48 6.21 0.49
N LEU A 332 1.33 7.53 0.41
CA LEU A 332 1.56 8.48 1.51
C LEU A 332 0.19 9.00 1.96
N TRP A 333 -0.15 8.81 3.24
CA TRP A 333 -1.50 9.07 3.73
C TRP A 333 -1.49 9.45 5.21
N ARG A 334 -2.63 9.95 5.69
CA ARG A 334 -2.84 10.21 7.12
C ARG A 334 -3.57 9.02 7.72
N TYR A 335 -2.97 8.41 8.72
CA TYR A 335 -3.65 7.37 9.49
C TYR A 335 -4.65 8.00 10.47
N GLU A 336 -5.88 7.55 10.37
CA GLU A 336 -6.92 7.87 11.34
C GLU A 336 -7.29 6.58 12.10
N PRO A 337 -7.07 6.52 13.43
CA PRO A 337 -7.44 5.35 14.21
C PRO A 337 -8.93 5.03 14.04
N PRO A 338 -9.33 3.74 14.03
CA PRO A 338 -10.73 3.38 14.00
C PRO A 338 -11.45 3.92 15.26
N ASP A 339 -12.62 4.53 15.07
CA ASP A 339 -13.46 4.99 16.18
C ASP A 339 -14.13 3.79 16.87
N LEU A 340 -13.37 3.11 17.74
CA LEU A 340 -13.84 1.99 18.54
C LEU A 340 -14.59 2.50 19.79
N THR A 341 -15.85 2.88 19.59
CA THR A 341 -16.77 3.20 20.68
C THR A 341 -16.92 2.03 21.63
N GLU A 342 -17.43 2.27 22.85
CA GLU A 342 -17.68 1.20 23.83
C GLU A 342 -18.50 0.05 23.25
N SER A 343 -19.58 0.37 22.53
CA SER A 343 -20.42 -0.66 21.87
C SER A 343 -19.66 -1.51 20.86
N ARG A 344 -18.76 -0.91 20.07
CA ARG A 344 -17.93 -1.63 19.10
C ARG A 344 -16.90 -2.54 19.78
N ARG A 345 -16.34 -2.08 20.90
CA ARG A 345 -15.41 -2.88 21.73
C ARG A 345 -16.12 -4.09 22.33
N GLU A 346 -17.31 -3.87 22.90
CA GLU A 346 -18.17 -4.95 23.43
C GLU A 346 -18.55 -5.95 22.33
N GLU A 347 -18.88 -5.48 21.13
CA GLU A 347 -19.20 -6.33 19.97
C GLU A 347 -17.99 -7.20 19.57
N LEU A 348 -16.78 -6.62 19.46
CA LEU A 348 -15.56 -7.35 19.15
C LEU A 348 -15.19 -8.38 20.25
N LEU A 349 -15.34 -8.04 21.54
CA LEU A 349 -15.09 -8.97 22.65
C LEU A 349 -16.11 -10.12 22.63
N THR A 350 -17.39 -9.82 22.41
CA THR A 350 -18.45 -10.82 22.26
C THR A 350 -18.18 -11.74 21.08
N LEU A 351 -17.76 -11.17 19.96
CA LEU A 351 -17.42 -11.91 18.74
C LEU A 351 -16.24 -12.86 18.98
N ALA A 352 -15.17 -12.37 19.64
CA ALA A 352 -14.01 -13.17 19.99
C ALA A 352 -14.39 -14.36 20.88
N ARG A 353 -15.16 -14.12 21.94
CA ARG A 353 -15.63 -15.16 22.87
C ARG A 353 -16.53 -16.19 22.19
N THR A 354 -17.47 -15.73 21.34
CA THR A 354 -18.35 -16.61 20.57
C THR A 354 -17.55 -17.48 19.61
N ALA A 355 -16.56 -16.90 18.92
CA ALA A 355 -15.70 -17.65 18.00
C ALA A 355 -14.92 -18.76 18.72
N ILE A 356 -14.36 -18.49 19.91
CA ILE A 356 -13.69 -19.51 20.73
C ILE A 356 -14.69 -20.60 21.14
N ALA A 357 -15.85 -20.21 21.71
CA ALA A 357 -16.84 -21.16 22.20
C ALA A 357 -17.29 -22.13 21.10
N GLU A 358 -17.67 -21.62 19.94
CA GLU A 358 -18.14 -22.43 18.82
C GLU A 358 -17.03 -23.30 18.23
N TYR A 359 -15.80 -22.75 18.13
CA TYR A 359 -14.66 -23.53 17.64
C TYR A 359 -14.31 -24.71 18.57
N LEU A 360 -14.36 -24.51 19.89
CA LEU A 360 -14.09 -25.57 20.86
C LEU A 360 -15.14 -26.71 20.81
N GLU A 361 -16.36 -26.43 20.30
CA GLU A 361 -17.42 -27.43 20.15
C GLU A 361 -17.45 -28.08 18.77
N THR A 362 -17.19 -27.29 17.69
CA THR A 362 -17.45 -27.68 16.29
C THR A 362 -16.21 -27.76 15.42
N GLU A 363 -15.07 -27.26 15.89
CA GLU A 363 -13.85 -27.04 15.12
C GLU A 363 -14.03 -26.07 13.92
N GLN A 364 -15.07 -25.21 13.97
CA GLN A 364 -15.34 -24.21 12.94
C GLN A 364 -15.48 -22.82 13.54
N ILE A 365 -14.94 -21.81 12.84
CA ILE A 365 -15.15 -20.41 13.17
C ILE A 365 -16.53 -20.02 12.64
N PRO A 366 -17.43 -19.43 13.46
CA PRO A 366 -18.76 -19.05 13.02
C PRO A 366 -18.73 -17.98 11.92
N ASP A 367 -19.65 -18.07 10.98
CA ASP A 367 -19.89 -17.00 10.04
C ASP A 367 -20.43 -15.77 10.77
N TYR A 368 -19.85 -14.62 10.47
CA TYR A 368 -20.30 -13.34 11.02
C TYR A 368 -20.27 -12.28 9.91
N GLU A 369 -21.35 -11.52 9.80
CA GLU A 369 -21.46 -10.40 8.88
C GLU A 369 -21.77 -9.12 9.67
N THR A 370 -21.11 -8.02 9.32
CA THR A 370 -21.40 -6.71 9.90
C THR A 370 -21.59 -5.66 8.82
N HIS A 371 -22.49 -4.71 9.09
CA HIS A 371 -22.66 -3.48 8.28
C HIS A 371 -21.93 -2.29 8.90
N ASP A 372 -21.26 -2.46 10.05
CA ASP A 372 -20.45 -1.41 10.65
C ASP A 372 -19.18 -1.23 9.84
N VAL A 373 -19.08 -0.07 9.19
CA VAL A 373 -17.92 0.28 8.34
C VAL A 373 -16.61 0.35 9.13
N VAL A 374 -16.65 0.62 10.46
CA VAL A 374 -15.44 0.67 11.30
C VAL A 374 -14.94 -0.74 11.60
N LEU A 375 -15.83 -1.68 11.90
CA LEU A 375 -15.46 -3.08 12.14
C LEU A 375 -15.02 -3.78 10.86
N SER A 376 -15.48 -3.30 9.70
CA SER A 376 -15.08 -3.78 8.38
C SER A 376 -13.76 -3.19 7.87
N ARG A 377 -13.18 -2.17 8.55
CA ARG A 377 -11.87 -1.61 8.21
C ARG A 377 -10.79 -2.69 8.36
N ARG A 378 -9.78 -2.62 7.50
CA ARG A 378 -8.67 -3.55 7.51
C ARG A 378 -7.65 -3.13 8.58
N ALA A 379 -7.39 -4.00 9.53
CA ALA A 379 -6.44 -3.73 10.61
C ALA A 379 -5.83 -5.02 11.13
N GLY A 380 -4.58 -4.94 11.60
CA GLY A 380 -3.98 -5.98 12.42
C GLY A 380 -4.55 -5.96 13.84
N ALA A 381 -4.63 -7.12 14.48
CA ALA A 381 -5.02 -7.21 15.88
C ALA A 381 -4.36 -8.39 16.58
N PHE A 382 -4.17 -8.25 17.90
CA PHE A 382 -3.84 -9.35 18.80
C PHE A 382 -5.05 -9.65 19.68
N VAL A 383 -5.23 -10.93 20.01
CA VAL A 383 -6.15 -11.36 21.06
C VAL A 383 -5.33 -12.07 22.13
N THR A 384 -5.49 -11.62 23.37
CA THR A 384 -4.83 -12.16 24.56
C THR A 384 -5.89 -12.79 25.47
N LEU A 385 -5.60 -13.98 25.94
CA LEU A 385 -6.36 -14.68 26.97
C LEU A 385 -5.56 -14.65 28.27
N GLU A 386 -6.21 -14.28 29.37
CA GLU A 386 -5.63 -14.29 30.70
C GLU A 386 -6.47 -15.14 31.62
N GLU A 387 -5.82 -15.92 32.48
CA GLU A 387 -6.45 -16.67 33.57
C GLU A 387 -5.86 -16.19 34.90
N ASN A 388 -6.73 -15.68 35.79
CA ASN A 388 -6.33 -15.10 37.10
C ASN A 388 -5.27 -13.98 37.00
N GLY A 389 -5.25 -13.21 35.90
CA GLY A 389 -4.29 -12.15 35.62
C GLY A 389 -2.93 -12.64 35.08
N GLU A 390 -2.82 -13.92 34.75
CA GLU A 390 -1.64 -14.48 34.09
C GLU A 390 -1.95 -14.84 32.66
N LEU A 391 -0.97 -14.67 31.77
CA LEU A 391 -1.10 -14.98 30.34
C LEU A 391 -1.46 -16.46 30.13
N ARG A 392 -2.55 -16.72 29.37
CA ARG A 392 -3.02 -18.07 29.01
C ARG A 392 -2.92 -18.35 27.51
N GLY A 393 -2.83 -17.32 26.68
CA GLY A 393 -2.61 -17.39 25.24
C GLY A 393 -2.59 -15.99 24.61
N CYS A 394 -1.78 -15.79 23.56
CA CYS A 394 -1.73 -14.52 22.84
C CYS A 394 -1.21 -14.74 21.41
N ILE A 395 -2.08 -14.54 20.43
CA ILE A 395 -1.74 -14.62 19.00
C ILE A 395 -2.30 -13.38 18.29
N GLY A 396 -1.62 -12.95 17.24
CA GLY A 396 -2.04 -11.79 16.48
C GLY A 396 -1.65 -11.86 15.00
N HIS A 397 -2.42 -11.13 14.22
CA HIS A 397 -2.16 -10.84 12.83
C HIS A 397 -1.69 -9.39 12.69
N THR A 398 -0.52 -9.18 12.11
CA THR A 398 0.15 -7.87 12.11
C THR A 398 -0.19 -7.01 10.89
N ARG A 399 -0.84 -7.58 9.87
CA ARG A 399 -1.14 -6.90 8.61
C ARG A 399 -2.57 -6.37 8.61
N GLY A 400 -2.78 -5.20 8.00
CA GLY A 400 -4.10 -4.68 7.69
C GLY A 400 -4.60 -5.16 6.32
N ASP A 401 -4.67 -6.47 6.12
CA ASP A 401 -5.07 -7.10 4.85
C ASP A 401 -6.43 -7.80 4.93
N GLN A 402 -7.03 -7.86 6.12
CA GLN A 402 -8.35 -8.43 6.37
C GLN A 402 -9.22 -7.49 7.21
N PRO A 403 -10.57 -7.58 7.14
CA PRO A 403 -11.47 -6.86 8.01
C PRO A 403 -11.18 -7.13 9.51
N LEU A 404 -11.22 -6.10 10.34
CA LEU A 404 -10.92 -6.19 11.77
C LEU A 404 -11.71 -7.27 12.49
N TYR A 405 -13.03 -7.37 12.21
CA TYR A 405 -13.88 -8.38 12.83
C TYR A 405 -13.42 -9.81 12.50
N GLN A 406 -12.95 -10.07 11.26
CA GLN A 406 -12.44 -11.39 10.86
C GLN A 406 -11.10 -11.69 11.54
N VAL A 407 -10.20 -10.69 11.59
CA VAL A 407 -8.92 -10.83 12.30
C VAL A 407 -9.17 -11.17 13.76
N VAL A 408 -10.10 -10.49 14.41
CA VAL A 408 -10.44 -10.75 15.83
C VAL A 408 -10.96 -12.17 16.03
N GLN A 409 -11.89 -12.67 15.18
CA GLN A 409 -12.38 -14.05 15.28
C GLN A 409 -11.25 -15.07 15.12
N GLN A 410 -10.44 -14.93 14.08
CA GLN A 410 -9.34 -15.86 13.79
C GLN A 410 -8.28 -15.85 14.90
N MET A 411 -7.88 -14.65 15.37
CA MET A 411 -6.84 -14.53 16.40
C MET A 411 -7.34 -14.95 17.78
N ALA A 412 -8.64 -14.81 18.07
CA ALA A 412 -9.24 -15.34 19.28
C ALA A 412 -9.14 -16.86 19.35
N VAL A 413 -9.53 -17.54 18.27
CA VAL A 413 -9.41 -18.99 18.15
C VAL A 413 -7.95 -19.43 18.20
N ALA A 414 -7.07 -18.78 17.45
CA ALA A 414 -5.64 -19.10 17.44
C ALA A 414 -4.99 -18.90 18.83
N ALA A 415 -5.33 -17.84 19.55
CA ALA A 415 -4.83 -17.61 20.92
C ALA A 415 -5.30 -18.69 21.91
N ALA A 416 -6.51 -19.23 21.70
CA ALA A 416 -7.04 -20.29 22.54
C ALA A 416 -6.45 -21.67 22.21
N THR A 417 -6.06 -21.94 20.95
CA THR A 417 -5.78 -23.31 20.48
C THR A 417 -4.42 -23.53 19.84
N GLU A 418 -3.75 -22.47 19.36
CA GLU A 418 -2.53 -22.57 18.54
C GLU A 418 -1.30 -21.90 19.17
N ASP A 419 -1.42 -21.28 20.32
CA ASP A 419 -0.26 -20.70 21.01
C ASP A 419 0.66 -21.81 21.55
N PRO A 420 1.87 -21.98 21.00
CA PRO A 420 2.74 -23.10 21.34
C PRO A 420 3.26 -23.10 22.79
N ARG A 421 3.05 -22.01 23.52
CA ARG A 421 3.47 -21.87 24.93
C ARG A 421 2.49 -22.55 25.88
N PHE A 422 1.26 -22.82 25.43
CA PHE A 422 0.17 -23.32 26.25
C PHE A 422 -0.54 -24.51 25.59
N PRO A 423 -1.14 -25.43 26.37
CA PRO A 423 -2.03 -26.44 25.81
C PRO A 423 -3.31 -25.77 25.26
N PRO A 424 -3.96 -26.33 24.24
CA PRO A 424 -5.25 -25.84 23.76
C PRO A 424 -6.27 -25.66 24.89
N LEU A 425 -7.03 -24.55 24.86
CA LEU A 425 -8.07 -24.24 25.82
C LEU A 425 -9.19 -25.31 25.73
N LYS A 426 -9.73 -25.73 26.88
CA LYS A 426 -10.87 -26.62 26.93
C LYS A 426 -12.17 -25.84 27.12
N PRO A 427 -13.34 -26.39 26.67
CA PRO A 427 -14.61 -25.69 26.84
C PRO A 427 -14.92 -25.23 28.29
N GLU A 428 -14.57 -26.04 29.27
CA GLU A 428 -14.78 -25.74 30.71
C GLU A 428 -13.86 -24.66 31.27
N GLU A 429 -12.77 -24.31 30.58
CA GLU A 429 -11.83 -23.24 30.94
C GLU A 429 -12.26 -21.86 30.41
N LEU A 430 -13.16 -21.82 29.38
CA LEU A 430 -13.51 -20.57 28.72
C LEU A 430 -14.12 -19.52 29.64
N ASP A 431 -14.92 -19.93 30.65
CA ASP A 431 -15.49 -19.02 31.63
C ASP A 431 -14.47 -18.52 32.67
N GLN A 432 -13.25 -19.10 32.68
CA GLN A 432 -12.19 -18.75 33.62
C GLN A 432 -11.21 -17.74 33.05
N VAL A 433 -11.19 -17.58 31.72
CA VAL A 433 -10.32 -16.63 31.03
C VAL A 433 -11.02 -15.30 30.75
N THR A 434 -10.26 -14.22 30.75
CA THR A 434 -10.64 -12.91 30.24
C THR A 434 -9.97 -12.65 28.89
N LEU A 435 -10.64 -11.88 28.04
CA LEU A 435 -10.13 -11.51 26.74
C LEU A 435 -9.67 -10.06 26.72
N GLU A 436 -8.52 -9.78 26.09
CA GLU A 436 -8.04 -8.46 25.73
C GLU A 436 -7.79 -8.43 24.23
N ILE A 437 -8.19 -7.34 23.56
CA ILE A 437 -7.97 -7.11 22.14
C ILE A 437 -7.08 -5.86 21.97
N SER A 438 -6.01 -6.00 21.20
CA SER A 438 -5.12 -4.91 20.81
C SER A 438 -5.21 -4.68 19.31
N VAL A 439 -5.89 -3.60 18.88
CA VAL A 439 -6.04 -3.23 17.46
C VAL A 439 -4.88 -2.33 17.06
N LEU A 440 -4.12 -2.74 16.04
CA LEU A 440 -2.85 -2.11 15.67
C LEU A 440 -3.04 -0.96 14.66
N SER A 441 -2.23 0.07 14.80
CA SER A 441 -1.99 1.02 13.70
C SER A 441 -1.09 0.41 12.63
N PRO A 442 -1.01 0.99 11.41
CA PRO A 442 0.04 0.68 10.47
C PRO A 442 1.44 0.84 11.08
N PHE A 443 2.38 0.02 10.60
CA PHE A 443 3.78 0.08 11.02
C PHE A 443 4.46 1.28 10.36
N ARG A 444 5.22 2.05 11.16
CA ARG A 444 6.03 3.18 10.69
C ARG A 444 7.50 2.86 10.90
N ARG A 445 8.29 3.05 9.87
CA ARG A 445 9.74 2.83 9.95
C ARG A 445 10.38 3.78 10.97
N VAL A 446 11.13 3.24 11.92
CA VAL A 446 11.90 4.03 12.90
C VAL A 446 13.29 4.30 12.34
N THR A 447 13.64 5.57 12.19
CA THR A 447 14.97 6.05 11.78
C THR A 447 15.75 6.64 12.93
N ASP A 448 15.07 7.08 13.99
CA ASP A 448 15.63 7.63 15.21
C ASP A 448 14.96 6.97 16.42
N THR A 449 15.69 6.14 17.14
CA THR A 449 15.19 5.47 18.34
C THR A 449 14.83 6.46 19.46
N GLY A 450 15.31 7.71 19.40
CA GLY A 450 14.94 8.78 20.32
C GLY A 450 13.45 9.12 20.29
N GLN A 451 12.76 8.85 19.18
CA GLN A 451 11.32 9.10 19.00
C GLN A 451 10.44 8.02 19.61
N ILE A 452 10.99 6.89 20.04
CA ILE A 452 10.23 5.80 20.67
C ILE A 452 9.77 6.24 22.06
N GLN A 453 8.45 6.13 22.29
CA GLN A 453 7.80 6.45 23.56
C GLN A 453 7.27 5.16 24.19
N VAL A 454 7.83 4.78 25.33
CA VAL A 454 7.39 3.63 26.13
C VAL A 454 5.93 3.83 26.59
N GLY A 455 5.12 2.80 26.45
CA GLY A 455 3.69 2.83 26.75
C GLY A 455 2.79 3.39 25.62
N THR A 456 3.38 4.03 24.61
CA THR A 456 2.66 4.52 23.44
C THR A 456 2.96 3.65 22.22
N HIS A 457 4.24 3.37 22.00
CA HIS A 457 4.68 2.59 20.86
C HIS A 457 4.90 1.13 21.20
N GLY A 458 4.29 0.24 20.40
CA GLY A 458 4.78 -1.11 20.19
C GLY A 458 5.91 -1.10 19.16
N LEU A 459 6.77 -2.11 19.21
CA LEU A 459 7.91 -2.21 18.30
C LEU A 459 7.94 -3.54 17.58
N MET A 460 8.37 -3.51 16.33
CA MET A 460 8.62 -4.68 15.50
C MET A 460 9.99 -4.57 14.85
N ILE A 461 10.74 -5.67 14.84
CA ILE A 461 12.08 -5.74 14.27
C ILE A 461 12.18 -6.89 13.25
N PHE A 462 12.84 -6.61 12.13
CA PHE A 462 13.24 -7.61 11.14
C PHE A 462 14.75 -7.55 10.91
N ALA A 463 15.42 -8.67 11.06
CA ALA A 463 16.86 -8.79 10.77
C ALA A 463 17.22 -10.21 10.35
N ASN A 464 17.85 -10.38 9.18
CA ASN A 464 18.39 -11.66 8.71
C ASN A 464 17.38 -12.83 8.75
N GLY A 465 16.11 -12.58 8.43
CA GLY A 465 15.04 -13.58 8.48
C GLY A 465 14.43 -13.82 9.87
N TYR A 466 14.94 -13.15 10.90
CA TYR A 466 14.36 -13.15 12.24
C TYR A 466 13.41 -11.97 12.42
N GLN A 467 12.36 -12.17 13.21
CA GLN A 467 11.41 -11.11 13.55
C GLN A 467 11.02 -11.18 15.02
N GLY A 468 10.75 -10.04 15.62
CA GLY A 468 10.23 -9.92 16.98
C GLY A 468 9.26 -8.76 17.06
N LEU A 469 8.21 -8.92 17.88
CA LEU A 469 7.23 -7.88 18.12
C LEU A 469 6.94 -7.82 19.63
N LEU A 470 6.85 -6.60 20.15
CA LEU A 470 6.40 -6.29 21.51
C LEU A 470 5.31 -5.21 21.46
N LEU A 471 4.18 -5.47 22.09
CA LEU A 471 3.05 -4.54 22.20
C LEU A 471 3.39 -3.36 23.11
N PRO A 472 2.68 -2.20 23.00
CA PRO A 472 2.98 -0.99 23.79
C PRO A 472 2.89 -1.18 25.30
N GLN A 473 2.00 -2.05 25.80
CA GLN A 473 1.79 -2.31 27.21
C GLN A 473 2.93 -3.10 27.85
N VAL A 474 3.60 -3.97 27.08
CA VAL A 474 4.64 -4.88 27.60
C VAL A 474 5.77 -4.16 28.35
N PRO A 475 6.43 -3.12 27.79
CA PRO A 475 7.50 -2.43 28.53
C PRO A 475 6.99 -1.72 29.79
N VAL A 476 5.73 -1.29 29.83
CA VAL A 476 5.12 -0.66 31.02
C VAL A 476 4.92 -1.69 32.13
N GLU A 477 4.36 -2.86 31.80
CA GLU A 477 4.14 -3.97 32.72
C GLU A 477 5.44 -4.51 33.29
N GLN A 478 6.50 -4.53 32.50
CA GLN A 478 7.83 -4.99 32.87
C GLN A 478 8.69 -3.92 33.56
N GLY A 479 8.25 -2.64 33.52
CA GLY A 479 9.00 -1.52 34.07
C GLY A 479 10.24 -1.17 33.27
N TRP A 480 10.26 -1.50 31.96
CA TRP A 480 11.41 -1.24 31.08
C TRP A 480 11.47 0.22 30.64
N ASP A 481 12.68 0.74 30.59
CA ASP A 481 12.95 1.96 29.85
C ASP A 481 13.08 1.68 28.33
N ARG A 482 13.38 2.73 27.55
CA ARG A 482 13.49 2.60 26.09
C ARG A 482 14.64 1.68 25.66
N GLU A 483 15.76 1.71 26.37
CA GLU A 483 16.94 0.90 26.05
C GLU A 483 16.65 -0.57 26.33
N GLU A 484 16.11 -0.87 27.51
CA GLU A 484 15.66 -2.21 27.89
C GLU A 484 14.57 -2.75 26.96
N PHE A 485 13.65 -1.88 26.50
CA PHE A 485 12.61 -2.24 25.54
C PHE A 485 13.22 -2.71 24.20
N LEU A 486 14.21 -1.98 23.68
CA LEU A 486 14.93 -2.33 22.45
C LEU A 486 15.77 -3.61 22.61
N GLU A 487 16.45 -3.79 23.75
CA GLU A 487 17.20 -5.01 24.06
C GLU A 487 16.27 -6.25 24.10
N ASN A 488 15.14 -6.13 24.80
CA ASN A 488 14.17 -7.21 24.90
C ASN A 488 13.47 -7.50 23.56
N LEU A 489 13.27 -6.50 22.71
CA LEU A 489 12.81 -6.70 21.33
C LEU A 489 13.82 -7.53 20.52
N CYS A 490 15.12 -7.26 20.63
CA CYS A 490 16.16 -8.07 20.02
C CYS A 490 16.11 -9.52 20.52
N LEU A 491 16.02 -9.72 21.83
CA LEU A 491 15.89 -11.05 22.43
C LEU A 491 14.62 -11.78 21.98
N LYS A 492 13.48 -11.06 21.87
CA LYS A 492 12.22 -11.59 21.35
C LYS A 492 12.34 -12.10 19.92
N ALA A 493 13.16 -11.44 19.11
CA ALA A 493 13.49 -11.87 17.76
C ALA A 493 14.53 -13.02 17.70
N GLY A 494 15.04 -13.49 18.83
CA GLY A 494 16.12 -14.49 18.88
C GLY A 494 17.50 -13.94 18.49
N LEU A 495 17.67 -12.61 18.60
CA LEU A 495 18.92 -11.88 18.26
C LEU A 495 19.69 -11.51 19.54
N ALA A 496 20.94 -11.06 19.37
CA ALA A 496 21.71 -10.49 20.48
C ALA A 496 21.09 -9.18 20.99
N PRO A 497 21.20 -8.85 22.30
CA PRO A 497 20.57 -7.66 22.89
C PRO A 497 20.93 -6.34 22.21
N ASP A 498 22.14 -6.25 21.64
CA ASP A 498 22.67 -5.10 20.92
C ASP A 498 22.35 -5.11 19.41
N CYS A 499 21.37 -5.88 18.97
CA CYS A 499 21.05 -6.09 17.55
C CYS A 499 20.78 -4.80 16.80
N GLN A 500 20.26 -3.78 17.48
CA GLN A 500 20.00 -2.44 16.92
C GLN A 500 21.27 -1.73 16.39
N ALA A 501 22.45 -2.05 16.92
CA ALA A 501 23.72 -1.51 16.42
C ALA A 501 24.03 -1.92 14.96
N ARG A 502 23.37 -2.96 14.47
CA ARG A 502 23.46 -3.45 13.09
C ARG A 502 22.41 -2.86 12.15
N GLN A 503 21.68 -1.84 12.57
CA GLN A 503 20.65 -1.12 11.82
C GLN A 503 19.59 -2.04 11.19
N PRO A 504 18.90 -2.89 12.00
CA PRO A 504 17.84 -3.74 11.49
C PRO A 504 16.65 -2.91 10.98
N ALA A 505 15.73 -3.55 10.27
CA ALA A 505 14.45 -2.93 9.96
C ALA A 505 13.63 -2.84 11.25
N LEU A 506 13.56 -1.65 11.85
CA LEU A 506 12.81 -1.35 13.05
C LEU A 506 11.56 -0.54 12.71
N TYR A 507 10.43 -0.95 13.26
CA TYR A 507 9.13 -0.30 13.07
C TYR A 507 8.49 -0.02 14.42
N ALA A 508 7.77 1.09 14.49
CA ALA A 508 6.89 1.44 15.61
C ALA A 508 5.43 1.44 15.16
N PHE A 509 4.55 1.12 16.06
CA PHE A 509 3.10 1.18 15.88
C PHE A 509 2.43 1.57 17.19
N THR A 510 1.16 1.99 17.14
CA THR A 510 0.32 2.18 18.33
C THR A 510 -0.74 1.09 18.36
N ALA A 511 -1.36 0.89 19.53
CA ALA A 511 -2.47 -0.03 19.67
C ALA A 511 -3.62 0.61 20.46
N ILE A 512 -4.86 0.32 20.04
CA ILE A 512 -6.06 0.55 20.86
C ILE A 512 -6.31 -0.73 21.62
N VAL A 513 -6.12 -0.68 22.94
CA VAL A 513 -6.22 -1.85 23.83
C VAL A 513 -7.51 -1.76 24.64
N PHE A 514 -8.28 -2.84 24.68
CA PHE A 514 -9.49 -2.96 25.48
C PHE A 514 -9.76 -4.43 25.81
N GLY A 515 -10.36 -4.68 26.97
CA GLY A 515 -10.61 -6.02 27.45
C GLY A 515 -11.90 -6.13 28.25
N GLU A 516 -12.27 -7.36 28.58
CA GLU A 516 -13.39 -7.66 29.45
C GLU A 516 -13.10 -7.19 30.90
N VAL A 517 -14.09 -6.58 31.52
CA VAL A 517 -14.04 -6.21 32.94
C VAL A 517 -14.68 -7.34 33.75
N ARG A 518 -13.94 -7.93 34.69
CA ARG A 518 -14.49 -8.87 35.67
C ARG A 518 -15.02 -8.17 36.90
#